data_efbb3f0337e66556d8de6a46f147e8e6
#
_entry.id   efbb3f0337e66556d8de6a46f147e8e6
#
_cell.length_a   1.000
_cell.length_b   1.000
_cell.length_c   1.000
_cell.angle_alpha   90.00
_cell.angle_beta   90.00
_cell.angle_gamma   90.00
#
_symmetry.space_group_name_H-M   'P 1'
#
loop_
_entity.id
_entity.type
_entity.pdbx_description
1 polymer ?
#
loop_
_entity_poly.entity_id
_entity_poly.type
_entity_poly.pdbx_seq_one_letter_code
_entity_poly.pdbx_strand_id
1 'polypeptide(L)'
;MTTQTAIVSHRRRRPTTNQASFPFLGPLIISLDLSMCSFSEWMGEQKERFRILMVSDFFYPNFGGVENHIYYLAQCLIKLGHKVVVMTHAYGNRSGVRYMTGGLKVYYIPWTPFVMQNTLPTFYGTLPIIRTILVREKISLVHGHQAFSTLCHEALMHARTMGYKAVFTDHSLYGFSDVGSIHMNKVLQFTLADVTQAICVSHTSKENTVLRSGLLPEKVFVIPNAVDTAMFKPAAKRLSRDEIVIVVISRLVYRKGADLLVEVIPEVCRLYPFVRFIVGGDGPKRVRLEEMREKHSLQDRVEMLGAVPHAQVRSVLVSGHIFLNSSLTEAFCIAILEAASCGLLTVSTRVGGVPEVLPDDMIVLAEPDPGDMVHAIKKAISILPMIDPQVMHNRMKGLYDWHDVAKRTEIVYDRALKCTNQSLLERLSRYLSCGSWAGKLFCLVMIIDFLLWRLLQLWQPAERIEEVPDFTMFHDEDCSRP
;
A
#
# COMPACT_ATOMS: atom_id res chain seq x y z
N MET A 1 -31.44 -51.18 18.43
CA MET A 1 -31.89 -51.61 17.10
C MET A 1 -30.94 -51.05 16.09
N THR A 2 -30.14 -51.93 15.60
CA THR A 2 -29.15 -51.94 14.54
C THR A 2 -29.67 -51.52 13.18
N THR A 3 -28.94 -50.74 12.44
CA THR A 3 -28.75 -50.97 10.99
C THR A 3 -27.43 -50.32 10.51
N GLN A 4 -26.50 -51.20 10.17
CA GLN A 4 -25.30 -50.95 9.36
C GLN A 4 -25.72 -50.77 7.91
N THR A 5 -25.04 -49.91 7.15
CA THR A 5 -24.96 -50.04 5.70
C THR A 5 -23.58 -49.67 5.17
N ALA A 6 -23.07 -50.60 4.48
CA ALA A 6 -21.85 -50.91 3.80
C ALA A 6 -21.08 -49.79 3.06
N ILE A 7 -19.76 -49.93 3.18
CA ILE A 7 -18.71 -49.29 2.38
C ILE A 7 -18.56 -50.06 1.06
N VAL A 8 -18.59 -49.34 -0.07
CA VAL A 8 -18.15 -49.87 -1.37
C VAL A 8 -16.85 -49.15 -1.79
N SER A 9 -15.79 -49.93 -1.80
CA SER A 9 -14.46 -49.54 -2.30
C SER A 9 -14.39 -49.72 -3.82
N HIS A 10 -14.06 -48.68 -4.56
CA HIS A 10 -13.61 -48.76 -5.93
C HIS A 10 -12.11 -48.44 -6.05
N ARG A 11 -11.29 -49.51 -6.13
CA ARG A 11 -9.92 -49.49 -6.66
C ARG A 11 -9.94 -49.10 -8.14
N ARG A 12 -9.22 -48.07 -8.55
CA ARG A 12 -8.75 -47.88 -9.92
C ARG A 12 -7.23 -47.91 -10.00
N ARG A 13 -6.76 -48.70 -10.97
CA ARG A 13 -5.37 -49.07 -11.26
C ARG A 13 -4.60 -47.89 -11.82
N ARG A 14 -3.31 -47.81 -11.46
CA ARG A 14 -2.29 -46.99 -12.13
C ARG A 14 -1.92 -47.59 -13.48
N PRO A 15 -1.60 -46.80 -14.51
CA PRO A 15 -0.78 -47.25 -15.63
C PRO A 15 0.69 -46.84 -15.42
N THR A 16 1.54 -47.74 -15.86
CA THR A 16 2.98 -47.80 -15.82
C THR A 16 3.65 -46.77 -16.73
N THR A 17 4.79 -46.29 -16.28
CA THR A 17 5.78 -45.48 -16.95
C THR A 17 6.34 -46.13 -18.22
N ASN A 18 6.45 -45.33 -19.30
CA ASN A 18 7.42 -45.58 -20.38
C ASN A 18 8.36 -44.37 -20.49
N GLN A 19 9.63 -44.65 -20.23
CA GLN A 19 10.76 -43.75 -20.53
C GLN A 19 11.01 -43.80 -22.06
N ALA A 20 11.00 -42.64 -22.70
CA ALA A 20 11.57 -42.45 -24.03
C ALA A 20 12.76 -41.47 -23.94
N SER A 21 13.91 -42.00 -24.15
CA SER A 21 15.18 -41.31 -24.33
C SER A 21 15.19 -40.58 -25.68
N PHE A 22 15.57 -39.26 -25.65
CA PHE A 22 15.89 -38.50 -26.86
C PHE A 22 17.42 -38.27 -26.97
N PRO A 23 18.00 -38.35 -28.19
CA PRO A 23 19.44 -38.27 -28.40
C PRO A 23 19.95 -36.83 -28.51
N PHE A 24 21.17 -36.67 -28.07
CA PHE A 24 22.01 -35.46 -28.27
C PHE A 24 22.19 -35.17 -29.77
N LEU A 25 21.94 -33.91 -30.18
CA LEU A 25 22.40 -33.34 -31.44
C LEU A 25 23.27 -32.10 -31.16
N GLY A 26 24.44 -32.09 -31.69
CA GLY A 26 25.47 -31.09 -31.53
C GLY A 26 25.21 -29.75 -32.24
N PRO A 27 26.15 -28.80 -32.17
CA PRO A 27 25.92 -27.41 -32.53
C PRO A 27 25.91 -27.18 -34.04
N LEU A 28 24.79 -26.66 -34.56
CA LEU A 28 24.73 -26.13 -35.92
C LEU A 28 25.13 -24.65 -35.87
N ILE A 29 26.26 -24.38 -36.55
CA ILE A 29 26.73 -23.05 -36.90
C ILE A 29 25.74 -22.46 -37.92
N ILE A 30 24.97 -21.42 -37.51
CA ILE A 30 24.21 -20.61 -38.42
C ILE A 30 24.97 -19.32 -38.67
N SER A 31 25.37 -19.14 -39.94
CA SER A 31 26.01 -17.95 -40.46
C SER A 31 25.13 -16.72 -40.30
N LEU A 32 25.70 -15.65 -39.79
CA LEU A 32 25.11 -14.32 -39.70
C LEU A 32 24.93 -13.76 -41.12
N ASP A 33 23.68 -13.60 -41.54
CA ASP A 33 23.33 -12.68 -42.61
C ASP A 33 23.06 -11.30 -41.96
N LEU A 34 24.10 -10.45 -41.99
CA LEU A 34 24.06 -9.05 -41.58
C LEU A 34 23.61 -8.19 -42.74
N SER A 35 22.32 -8.14 -43.02
CA SER A 35 21.82 -7.07 -43.86
C SER A 35 20.31 -6.84 -43.59
N MET A 36 20.00 -5.62 -43.20
CA MET A 36 18.67 -5.05 -42.95
C MET A 36 18.08 -5.21 -41.54
N CYS A 37 18.82 -4.87 -40.47
CA CYS A 37 18.19 -4.25 -39.34
C CYS A 37 17.74 -2.85 -39.70
N SER A 38 16.44 -2.66 -39.77
CA SER A 38 15.81 -1.43 -40.17
C SER A 38 16.16 -0.30 -39.20
N PHE A 39 16.40 0.90 -39.75
CA PHE A 39 16.65 2.18 -39.09
C PHE A 39 15.52 2.61 -38.13
N SER A 40 14.48 1.82 -37.97
CA SER A 40 13.34 2.01 -37.05
C SER A 40 13.62 1.61 -35.61
N GLU A 41 14.65 0.81 -35.33
CA GLU A 41 15.01 0.42 -33.95
C GLU A 41 15.89 1.46 -33.21
N TRP A 42 16.36 2.49 -33.94
CA TRP A 42 17.17 3.58 -33.35
C TRP A 42 16.38 4.85 -33.00
N MET A 43 15.13 4.94 -33.37
CA MET A 43 14.18 5.90 -32.81
C MET A 43 13.63 5.25 -31.53
N GLY A 44 14.29 5.49 -30.40
CA GLY A 44 13.78 5.06 -29.10
C GLY A 44 12.29 5.38 -29.01
N GLU A 45 11.46 4.34 -28.78
CA GLU A 45 10.03 4.53 -28.50
C GLU A 45 9.91 5.67 -27.50
N GLN A 46 9.36 6.80 -27.93
CA GLN A 46 9.04 7.88 -26.99
C GLN A 46 8.03 7.30 -26.00
N LYS A 47 8.53 6.90 -24.84
CA LYS A 47 7.72 6.35 -23.77
C LYS A 47 6.57 7.30 -23.50
N GLU A 48 5.34 6.83 -23.68
CA GLU A 48 4.15 7.64 -23.53
C GLU A 48 4.09 8.28 -22.14
N ARG A 49 3.97 9.59 -22.07
CA ARG A 49 3.92 10.36 -20.83
C ARG A 49 2.52 10.29 -20.24
N PHE A 50 2.36 9.58 -19.13
CA PHE A 50 1.10 9.55 -18.41
C PHE A 50 0.86 10.84 -17.60
N ARG A 51 -0.41 11.23 -17.52
CA ARG A 51 -0.89 12.36 -16.72
C ARG A 51 -1.84 11.81 -15.67
N ILE A 52 -1.38 11.73 -14.43
CA ILE A 52 -1.99 10.94 -13.36
C ILE A 52 -2.55 11.87 -12.29
N LEU A 53 -3.82 11.66 -11.92
CA LEU A 53 -4.39 12.25 -10.71
C LEU A 53 -4.45 11.18 -9.61
N MET A 54 -3.63 11.31 -8.57
CA MET A 54 -3.69 10.49 -7.37
C MET A 54 -4.65 11.12 -6.36
N VAL A 55 -5.56 10.32 -5.79
CA VAL A 55 -6.59 10.81 -4.87
C VAL A 55 -6.64 10.00 -3.60
N SER A 56 -6.59 10.70 -2.47
CA SER A 56 -6.79 10.12 -1.14
C SER A 56 -7.13 11.19 -0.11
N ASP A 57 -7.92 10.85 0.91
CA ASP A 57 -8.03 11.66 2.13
C ASP A 57 -6.74 11.61 2.95
N PHE A 58 -5.95 10.55 2.78
CA PHE A 58 -4.69 10.31 3.50
C PHE A 58 -3.52 10.86 2.73
N PHE A 59 -3.08 12.06 3.08
CA PHE A 59 -1.90 12.69 2.51
C PHE A 59 -1.25 13.70 3.48
N TYR A 60 -0.10 14.26 3.10
CA TYR A 60 0.60 15.26 3.89
C TYR A 60 -0.29 16.50 4.18
N PRO A 61 -0.18 17.09 5.40
CA PRO A 61 0.90 17.02 6.38
C PRO A 61 0.85 15.83 7.34
N ASN A 62 -0.19 15.01 7.31
CA ASN A 62 -0.23 13.82 8.12
C ASN A 62 0.76 12.76 7.61
N PHE A 63 1.22 11.89 8.51
CA PHE A 63 2.18 10.84 8.21
C PHE A 63 1.58 9.46 8.48
N GLY A 64 1.78 8.56 7.55
CA GLY A 64 1.34 7.18 7.64
C GLY A 64 1.81 6.39 6.43
N GLY A 65 1.52 5.09 6.41
CA GLY A 65 1.96 4.22 5.33
C GLY A 65 1.37 4.59 3.96
N VAL A 66 0.12 5.07 3.93
CA VAL A 66 -0.56 5.48 2.69
C VAL A 66 0.01 6.79 2.17
N GLU A 67 0.18 7.77 3.05
CA GLU A 67 0.75 9.08 2.76
C GLU A 67 2.15 8.96 2.17
N ASN A 68 3.00 8.15 2.79
CA ASN A 68 4.35 7.85 2.32
C ASN A 68 4.32 7.13 0.97
N HIS A 69 3.45 6.14 0.81
CA HIS A 69 3.31 5.41 -0.46
C HIS A 69 2.97 6.36 -1.62
N ILE A 70 1.94 7.20 -1.45
CA ILE A 70 1.52 8.16 -2.49
C ILE A 70 2.67 9.12 -2.82
N TYR A 71 3.36 9.63 -1.81
CA TYR A 71 4.46 10.57 -2.00
C TYR A 71 5.64 9.95 -2.75
N TYR A 72 6.17 8.81 -2.28
CA TYR A 72 7.34 8.19 -2.91
C TYR A 72 7.02 7.66 -4.31
N LEU A 73 5.85 7.06 -4.51
CA LEU A 73 5.39 6.65 -5.83
C LEU A 73 5.29 7.84 -6.78
N ALA A 74 4.67 8.95 -6.33
CA ALA A 74 4.56 10.18 -7.13
C ALA A 74 5.93 10.74 -7.52
N GLN A 75 6.89 10.81 -6.58
CA GLN A 75 8.26 11.27 -6.84
C GLN A 75 8.98 10.39 -7.88
N CYS A 76 8.84 9.06 -7.78
CA CYS A 76 9.46 8.15 -8.73
C CYS A 76 8.81 8.25 -10.13
N LEU A 77 7.48 8.37 -10.22
CA LEU A 77 6.78 8.58 -11.49
C LEU A 77 7.15 9.90 -12.15
N ILE A 78 7.33 10.99 -11.38
CA ILE A 78 7.82 12.27 -11.90
C ILE A 78 9.24 12.12 -12.46
N LYS A 79 10.14 11.41 -11.76
CA LYS A 79 11.50 11.11 -12.25
C LYS A 79 11.49 10.25 -13.52
N LEU A 80 10.48 9.40 -13.72
CA LEU A 80 10.26 8.62 -14.94
C LEU A 80 9.66 9.45 -16.08
N GLY A 81 9.41 10.76 -15.88
CA GLY A 81 8.92 11.69 -16.91
C GLY A 81 7.41 11.86 -16.92
N HIS A 82 6.66 11.25 -16.01
CA HIS A 82 5.21 11.42 -15.95
C HIS A 82 4.79 12.70 -15.26
N LYS A 83 3.58 13.18 -15.56
CA LYS A 83 2.94 14.25 -14.80
C LYS A 83 2.09 13.62 -13.69
N VAL A 84 2.37 13.98 -12.45
CA VAL A 84 1.59 13.53 -11.30
C VAL A 84 1.01 14.73 -10.56
N VAL A 85 -0.28 14.64 -10.27
CA VAL A 85 -1.02 15.60 -9.46
C VAL A 85 -1.70 14.85 -8.34
N VAL A 86 -1.68 15.38 -7.12
CA VAL A 86 -2.37 14.80 -5.97
C VAL A 86 -3.59 15.65 -5.62
N MET A 87 -4.71 15.02 -5.29
CA MET A 87 -5.88 15.67 -4.71
C MET A 87 -6.16 15.09 -3.33
N THR A 88 -6.31 15.96 -2.34
CA THR A 88 -6.66 15.63 -0.96
C THR A 88 -7.52 16.73 -0.34
N HIS A 89 -8.03 16.52 0.86
CA HIS A 89 -8.81 17.52 1.59
C HIS A 89 -7.92 18.62 2.20
N ALA A 90 -8.53 19.72 2.62
CA ALA A 90 -7.84 20.79 3.33
C ALA A 90 -7.36 20.36 4.73
N TYR A 91 -6.21 20.89 5.17
CA TYR A 91 -5.64 20.63 6.49
C TYR A 91 -5.37 21.96 7.21
N GLY A 92 -6.20 22.33 8.17
CA GLY A 92 -6.05 23.58 8.89
C GLY A 92 -5.96 24.78 7.93
N ASN A 93 -4.84 25.46 7.88
CA ASN A 93 -4.56 26.56 6.96
C ASN A 93 -4.05 26.14 5.57
N ARG A 94 -3.90 24.84 5.29
CA ARG A 94 -3.52 24.33 3.98
C ARG A 94 -4.77 24.13 3.11
N SER A 95 -4.95 25.04 2.16
CA SER A 95 -6.03 24.99 1.16
C SER A 95 -5.50 25.44 -0.20
N GLY A 96 -6.26 25.14 -1.26
CA GLY A 96 -5.90 25.51 -2.63
C GLY A 96 -4.75 24.68 -3.18
N VAL A 97 -4.01 25.23 -4.13
CA VAL A 97 -2.90 24.54 -4.80
C VAL A 97 -1.59 24.81 -4.09
N ARG A 98 -0.82 23.74 -3.89
CA ARG A 98 0.54 23.79 -3.33
C ARG A 98 1.49 22.93 -4.18
N TYR A 99 2.78 23.27 -4.14
CA TYR A 99 3.82 22.46 -4.75
C TYR A 99 4.71 21.87 -3.66
N MET A 100 5.07 20.60 -3.82
CA MET A 100 6.01 19.88 -2.98
C MET A 100 7.31 19.60 -3.74
N THR A 101 8.25 18.94 -3.10
CA THR A 101 9.53 18.53 -3.68
C THR A 101 9.34 17.88 -5.06
N GLY A 102 10.26 18.16 -5.98
CA GLY A 102 10.21 17.62 -7.34
C GLY A 102 9.08 18.16 -8.21
N GLY A 103 8.45 19.29 -7.80
CA GLY A 103 7.34 19.88 -8.56
C GLY A 103 6.01 19.14 -8.43
N LEU A 104 5.87 18.23 -7.47
CA LEU A 104 4.61 17.54 -7.21
C LEU A 104 3.52 18.54 -6.80
N LYS A 105 2.52 18.67 -7.66
CA LYS A 105 1.39 19.56 -7.46
C LYS A 105 0.30 18.89 -6.62
N VAL A 106 -0.18 19.59 -5.60
CA VAL A 106 -1.22 19.09 -4.68
C VAL A 106 -2.39 20.06 -4.62
N TYR A 107 -3.57 19.55 -4.88
CA TYR A 107 -4.85 20.23 -4.69
C TYR A 107 -5.42 19.88 -3.32
N TYR A 108 -5.40 20.86 -2.40
CA TYR A 108 -6.08 20.79 -1.12
C TYR A 108 -7.49 21.37 -1.30
N ILE A 109 -8.47 20.50 -1.56
CA ILE A 109 -9.85 20.93 -1.82
C ILE A 109 -10.54 21.41 -0.52
N PRO A 110 -11.55 22.30 -0.58
CA PRO A 110 -12.11 22.96 0.59
C PRO A 110 -13.07 22.06 1.41
N TRP A 111 -12.72 20.78 1.56
CA TRP A 111 -13.40 19.83 2.44
C TRP A 111 -12.56 19.62 3.68
N THR A 112 -13.20 19.61 4.85
CA THR A 112 -12.54 19.31 6.12
C THR A 112 -12.78 17.88 6.54
N PRO A 113 -11.81 17.20 7.15
CA PRO A 113 -12.01 15.84 7.67
C PRO A 113 -12.98 15.85 8.85
N PHE A 114 -13.82 14.83 8.92
CA PHE A 114 -14.81 14.65 9.98
C PHE A 114 -14.37 13.60 11.00
N VAL A 115 -13.95 12.42 10.54
CA VAL A 115 -13.49 11.32 11.39
C VAL A 115 -12.23 10.69 10.81
N MET A 116 -11.18 10.51 11.64
CA MET A 116 -9.96 9.78 11.27
C MET A 116 -9.36 10.20 9.93
N GLN A 117 -9.34 11.50 9.63
CA GLN A 117 -8.91 12.12 8.37
C GLN A 117 -9.87 11.95 7.19
N ASN A 118 -10.95 11.20 7.30
CA ASN A 118 -11.90 11.05 6.21
C ASN A 118 -12.85 12.25 6.14
N THR A 119 -13.10 12.72 4.94
CA THR A 119 -14.16 13.67 4.65
C THR A 119 -15.53 12.99 4.69
N LEU A 120 -16.58 13.78 4.94
CA LEU A 120 -17.95 13.27 4.79
C LEU A 120 -18.26 12.98 3.32
N PRO A 121 -18.98 11.90 3.03
CA PRO A 121 -19.47 11.64 1.68
C PRO A 121 -20.35 12.79 1.19
N THR A 122 -19.99 13.38 0.05
CA THR A 122 -20.78 14.41 -0.61
C THR A 122 -21.62 13.86 -1.76
N PHE A 123 -21.33 12.62 -2.15
CA PHE A 123 -21.86 11.89 -3.30
C PHE A 123 -21.59 12.60 -4.63
N TYR A 124 -21.98 13.85 -4.80
CA TYR A 124 -21.84 14.61 -6.05
C TYR A 124 -21.19 15.99 -5.86
N GLY A 125 -21.00 16.44 -4.62
CA GLY A 125 -20.42 17.75 -4.33
C GLY A 125 -19.01 17.95 -4.83
N THR A 126 -18.24 16.87 -4.95
CA THR A 126 -16.87 16.89 -5.50
C THR A 126 -16.81 16.83 -7.04
N LEU A 127 -17.90 16.46 -7.72
CA LEU A 127 -17.94 16.32 -9.19
C LEU A 127 -17.44 17.57 -9.96
N PRO A 128 -17.88 18.81 -9.65
CA PRO A 128 -17.40 19.99 -10.36
C PRO A 128 -15.90 20.23 -10.15
N ILE A 129 -15.38 19.97 -8.94
CA ILE A 129 -13.97 20.17 -8.60
C ILE A 129 -13.11 19.14 -9.32
N ILE A 130 -13.48 17.85 -9.23
CA ILE A 130 -12.76 16.75 -9.87
C ILE A 130 -12.75 16.96 -11.39
N ARG A 131 -13.89 17.28 -11.99
CA ARG A 131 -13.99 17.60 -13.42
C ARG A 131 -13.03 18.72 -13.82
N THR A 132 -13.03 19.81 -13.04
CA THR A 132 -12.14 20.94 -13.30
C THR A 132 -10.67 20.54 -13.25
N ILE A 133 -10.26 19.77 -12.25
CA ILE A 133 -8.88 19.28 -12.14
C ILE A 133 -8.51 18.36 -13.31
N LEU A 134 -9.38 17.42 -13.67
CA LEU A 134 -9.13 16.48 -14.77
C LEU A 134 -8.91 17.20 -16.11
N VAL A 135 -9.73 18.20 -16.41
CA VAL A 135 -9.62 18.98 -17.64
C VAL A 135 -8.38 19.90 -17.59
N ARG A 136 -8.23 20.72 -16.53
CA ARG A 136 -7.13 21.68 -16.39
C ARG A 136 -5.76 21.04 -16.49
N GLU A 137 -5.58 19.87 -15.85
CA GLU A 137 -4.29 19.17 -15.80
C GLU A 137 -4.12 18.16 -16.93
N LYS A 138 -5.11 18.05 -17.85
CA LYS A 138 -5.12 17.09 -18.98
C LYS A 138 -4.88 15.66 -18.50
N ILE A 139 -5.53 15.25 -17.44
CA ILE A 139 -5.33 13.94 -16.82
C ILE A 139 -5.70 12.82 -17.79
N SER A 140 -4.90 11.76 -17.85
CA SER A 140 -5.18 10.55 -18.65
C SER A 140 -5.82 9.44 -17.83
N LEU A 141 -5.49 9.34 -16.52
CA LEU A 141 -6.07 8.35 -15.61
C LEU A 141 -6.14 8.87 -14.18
N VAL A 142 -7.06 8.32 -13.39
CA VAL A 142 -7.20 8.60 -11.96
C VAL A 142 -6.77 7.38 -11.16
N HIS A 143 -5.90 7.58 -10.17
CA HIS A 143 -5.44 6.55 -9.27
C HIS A 143 -5.89 6.86 -7.84
N GLY A 144 -6.89 6.14 -7.37
CA GLY A 144 -7.40 6.25 -6.00
C GLY A 144 -6.65 5.36 -5.02
N HIS A 145 -6.41 5.85 -3.81
CA HIS A 145 -5.71 5.13 -2.77
C HIS A 145 -6.55 5.00 -1.52
N GLN A 146 -6.54 3.82 -0.92
CA GLN A 146 -7.12 3.48 0.38
C GLN A 146 -8.64 3.32 0.39
N ALA A 147 -9.10 2.15 0.81
CA ALA A 147 -10.52 1.79 0.88
C ALA A 147 -11.35 2.64 1.85
N PHE A 148 -10.73 3.30 2.83
CA PHE A 148 -11.44 4.23 3.72
C PHE A 148 -11.52 5.67 3.19
N SER A 149 -10.86 6.01 2.09
CA SER A 149 -10.87 7.37 1.56
C SER A 149 -12.18 7.67 0.82
N THR A 150 -12.98 8.55 1.38
CA THR A 150 -14.20 9.05 0.75
C THR A 150 -13.92 9.76 -0.58
N LEU A 151 -12.90 10.63 -0.59
CA LEU A 151 -12.47 11.33 -1.81
C LEU A 151 -12.01 10.37 -2.91
N CYS A 152 -11.34 9.27 -2.53
CA CYS A 152 -10.95 8.23 -3.47
C CYS A 152 -12.18 7.64 -4.18
N HIS A 153 -13.19 7.23 -3.41
CA HIS A 153 -14.40 6.62 -3.95
C HIS A 153 -15.17 7.58 -4.88
N GLU A 154 -15.35 8.84 -4.45
CA GLU A 154 -16.03 9.86 -5.27
C GLU A 154 -15.23 10.17 -6.55
N ALA A 155 -13.90 10.30 -6.44
CA ALA A 155 -13.06 10.59 -7.60
C ALA A 155 -13.08 9.46 -8.64
N LEU A 156 -13.02 8.20 -8.21
CA LEU A 156 -13.10 7.05 -9.10
C LEU A 156 -14.48 6.98 -9.77
N MET A 157 -15.57 7.20 -9.03
CA MET A 157 -16.93 7.23 -9.55
C MET A 157 -17.08 8.29 -10.65
N HIS A 158 -16.73 9.54 -10.35
CA HIS A 158 -16.85 10.67 -11.28
C HIS A 158 -15.94 10.51 -12.50
N ALA A 159 -14.68 10.09 -12.29
CA ALA A 159 -13.75 9.83 -13.39
C ALA A 159 -14.30 8.81 -14.38
N ARG A 160 -14.86 7.69 -13.86
CA ARG A 160 -15.49 6.67 -14.71
C ARG A 160 -16.70 7.18 -15.45
N THR A 161 -17.52 8.01 -14.82
CA THR A 161 -18.68 8.67 -15.47
C THR A 161 -18.24 9.56 -16.63
N MET A 162 -17.14 10.28 -16.47
CA MET A 162 -16.56 11.16 -17.49
C MET A 162 -15.72 10.41 -18.55
N GLY A 163 -15.58 9.08 -18.45
CA GLY A 163 -14.85 8.25 -19.43
C GLY A 163 -13.36 8.07 -19.15
N TYR A 164 -12.83 8.61 -18.03
CA TYR A 164 -11.44 8.41 -17.65
C TYR A 164 -11.18 6.98 -17.14
N LYS A 165 -9.95 6.51 -17.28
CA LYS A 165 -9.51 5.25 -16.70
C LYS A 165 -9.30 5.42 -15.19
N ALA A 166 -9.63 4.38 -14.44
CA ALA A 166 -9.55 4.37 -12.99
C ALA A 166 -8.71 3.19 -12.50
N VAL A 167 -7.71 3.49 -11.68
CA VAL A 167 -6.90 2.50 -10.95
C VAL A 167 -7.12 2.70 -9.46
N PHE A 168 -7.15 1.62 -8.70
CA PHE A 168 -7.34 1.67 -7.26
C PHE A 168 -6.25 0.87 -6.55
N THR A 169 -5.60 1.45 -5.52
CA THR A 169 -4.68 0.71 -4.64
C THR A 169 -5.30 0.50 -3.26
N ASP A 170 -5.44 -0.78 -2.88
CA ASP A 170 -5.88 -1.17 -1.55
C ASP A 170 -4.68 -1.34 -0.60
N HIS A 171 -4.70 -0.59 0.50
CA HIS A 171 -3.67 -0.61 1.54
C HIS A 171 -4.13 -1.29 2.83
N SER A 172 -5.33 -1.88 2.86
CA SER A 172 -5.96 -2.35 4.08
C SER A 172 -6.47 -3.78 3.98
N LEU A 173 -6.55 -4.43 5.13
CA LEU A 173 -7.29 -5.67 5.30
C LEU A 173 -8.53 -5.41 6.17
N TYR A 174 -9.64 -6.01 5.77
CA TYR A 174 -10.91 -5.89 6.49
C TYR A 174 -11.52 -7.26 6.74
N GLY A 175 -12.24 -7.36 7.86
CA GLY A 175 -13.04 -8.52 8.18
C GLY A 175 -14.30 -8.63 7.30
N PHE A 176 -15.07 -9.69 7.56
CA PHE A 176 -16.33 -9.97 6.87
C PHE A 176 -17.54 -9.99 7.80
N SER A 177 -17.30 -10.01 9.13
CA SER A 177 -18.34 -10.33 10.12
C SER A 177 -18.81 -9.14 10.95
N ASP A 178 -17.98 -8.08 11.08
CA ASP A 178 -18.40 -6.89 11.83
C ASP A 178 -19.18 -5.91 10.94
N VAL A 179 -20.08 -5.12 11.58
CA VAL A 179 -20.98 -4.20 10.87
C VAL A 179 -20.21 -3.19 10.02
N GLY A 180 -19.09 -2.67 10.52
CA GLY A 180 -18.27 -1.71 9.77
C GLY A 180 -17.67 -2.32 8.52
N SER A 181 -17.15 -3.54 8.63
CA SER A 181 -16.61 -4.30 7.51
C SER A 181 -17.68 -4.63 6.46
N ILE A 182 -18.90 -5.00 6.88
CA ILE A 182 -20.02 -5.28 5.97
C ILE A 182 -20.35 -4.04 5.13
N HIS A 183 -20.47 -2.87 5.77
CA HIS A 183 -20.75 -1.62 5.05
C HIS A 183 -19.59 -1.25 4.10
N MET A 184 -18.34 -1.36 4.57
CA MET A 184 -17.17 -1.06 3.76
C MET A 184 -17.06 -2.02 2.56
N ASN A 185 -17.40 -3.30 2.74
CA ASN A 185 -17.46 -4.26 1.64
C ASN A 185 -18.47 -3.83 0.55
N LYS A 186 -19.61 -3.23 0.93
CA LYS A 186 -20.57 -2.68 -0.04
C LYS A 186 -20.06 -1.45 -0.76
N VAL A 187 -19.36 -0.55 -0.06
CA VAL A 187 -18.68 0.60 -0.69
C VAL A 187 -17.63 0.12 -1.69
N LEU A 188 -16.81 -0.86 -1.32
CA LEU A 188 -15.83 -1.45 -2.23
C LEU A 188 -16.47 -2.16 -3.43
N GLN A 189 -17.54 -2.90 -3.24
CA GLN A 189 -18.29 -3.51 -4.35
C GLN A 189 -18.77 -2.43 -5.33
N PHE A 190 -19.31 -1.32 -4.81
CA PHE A 190 -19.71 -0.19 -5.65
C PHE A 190 -18.53 0.39 -6.44
N THR A 191 -17.47 0.81 -5.74
CA THR A 191 -16.34 1.50 -6.38
C THR A 191 -15.60 0.60 -7.36
N LEU A 192 -15.36 -0.68 -6.98
CA LEU A 192 -14.57 -1.60 -7.79
C LEU A 192 -15.36 -2.30 -8.89
N ALA A 193 -16.70 -2.24 -8.89
CA ALA A 193 -17.52 -2.79 -9.97
C ALA A 193 -17.12 -2.25 -11.34
N ASP A 194 -16.74 -0.98 -11.42
CA ASP A 194 -16.40 -0.29 -12.66
C ASP A 194 -14.92 0.17 -12.73
N VAL A 195 -14.08 -0.20 -11.77
CA VAL A 195 -12.66 0.12 -11.81
C VAL A 195 -11.98 -0.57 -13.00
N THR A 196 -11.00 0.10 -13.61
CA THR A 196 -10.28 -0.46 -14.77
C THR A 196 -9.29 -1.54 -14.32
N GLN A 197 -8.44 -1.22 -13.35
CA GLN A 197 -7.45 -2.11 -12.72
C GLN A 197 -7.35 -1.80 -11.23
N ALA A 198 -6.88 -2.78 -10.44
CA ALA A 198 -6.61 -2.61 -9.02
C ALA A 198 -5.20 -3.10 -8.66
N ILE A 199 -4.61 -2.52 -7.61
CA ILE A 199 -3.31 -2.89 -7.05
C ILE A 199 -3.53 -3.24 -5.58
N CYS A 200 -2.89 -4.30 -5.11
CA CYS A 200 -2.83 -4.70 -3.70
C CYS A 200 -1.38 -4.84 -3.26
N VAL A 201 -1.12 -4.60 -1.99
CA VAL A 201 0.25 -4.55 -1.45
C VAL A 201 0.81 -5.92 -1.05
N SER A 202 -0.02 -6.97 -1.06
CA SER A 202 0.35 -8.36 -0.79
C SER A 202 -0.62 -9.32 -1.48
N HIS A 203 -0.26 -10.59 -1.57
CA HIS A 203 -1.17 -11.64 -2.09
C HIS A 203 -2.38 -11.82 -1.18
N THR A 204 -2.18 -11.81 0.13
CA THR A 204 -3.28 -11.82 1.12
C THR A 204 -4.23 -10.64 0.93
N SER A 205 -3.71 -9.44 0.68
CA SER A 205 -4.53 -8.26 0.38
C SER A 205 -5.30 -8.43 -0.94
N LYS A 206 -4.68 -9.03 -1.97
CA LYS A 206 -5.35 -9.34 -3.24
C LYS A 206 -6.53 -10.29 -3.04
N GLU A 207 -6.33 -11.39 -2.32
CA GLU A 207 -7.41 -12.35 -2.01
C GLU A 207 -8.55 -11.66 -1.26
N ASN A 208 -8.21 -10.87 -0.23
CA ASN A 208 -9.18 -10.12 0.55
C ASN A 208 -9.99 -9.14 -0.33
N THR A 209 -9.33 -8.40 -1.22
CA THR A 209 -9.98 -7.44 -2.13
C THR A 209 -10.89 -8.15 -3.14
N VAL A 210 -10.43 -9.26 -3.76
CA VAL A 210 -11.23 -10.07 -4.69
C VAL A 210 -12.49 -10.61 -4.02
N LEU A 211 -12.35 -11.22 -2.84
CA LEU A 211 -13.47 -11.81 -2.10
C LEU A 211 -14.50 -10.75 -1.67
N ARG A 212 -14.06 -9.55 -1.32
CA ARG A 212 -14.93 -8.48 -0.82
C ARG A 212 -15.64 -7.71 -1.94
N SER A 213 -14.94 -7.47 -3.05
CA SER A 213 -15.45 -6.63 -4.13
C SER A 213 -16.10 -7.43 -5.27
N GLY A 214 -15.76 -8.72 -5.41
CA GLY A 214 -16.14 -9.53 -6.58
C GLY A 214 -15.36 -9.13 -7.85
N LEU A 215 -14.28 -8.37 -7.73
CA LEU A 215 -13.43 -7.99 -8.86
C LEU A 215 -12.69 -9.24 -9.38
N LEU A 216 -12.57 -9.35 -10.69
CA LEU A 216 -11.86 -10.46 -11.34
C LEU A 216 -10.38 -10.47 -10.95
N PRO A 217 -9.81 -11.62 -10.53
CA PRO A 217 -8.42 -11.71 -10.05
C PRO A 217 -7.36 -11.21 -11.03
N GLU A 218 -7.60 -11.33 -12.35
CA GLU A 218 -6.70 -10.85 -13.40
C GLU A 218 -6.64 -9.33 -13.54
N LYS A 219 -7.58 -8.62 -12.93
CA LYS A 219 -7.58 -7.16 -12.83
C LYS A 219 -6.83 -6.64 -11.61
N VAL A 220 -6.41 -7.53 -10.71
CA VAL A 220 -5.77 -7.18 -9.45
C VAL A 220 -4.30 -7.57 -9.49
N PHE A 221 -3.43 -6.58 -9.44
CA PHE A 221 -1.97 -6.73 -9.43
C PHE A 221 -1.45 -6.68 -7.99
N VAL A 222 -0.40 -7.43 -7.71
CA VAL A 222 0.32 -7.34 -6.43
C VAL A 222 1.59 -6.54 -6.64
N ILE A 223 1.66 -5.37 -6.01
CA ILE A 223 2.85 -4.50 -6.01
C ILE A 223 3.10 -4.12 -4.55
N PRO A 224 4.09 -4.72 -3.89
CA PRO A 224 4.39 -4.43 -2.48
C PRO A 224 4.88 -2.99 -2.30
N ASN A 225 4.76 -2.49 -1.07
CA ASN A 225 5.38 -1.23 -0.70
C ASN A 225 6.90 -1.37 -0.71
N ALA A 226 7.60 -0.24 -0.78
CA ALA A 226 9.05 -0.18 -0.64
C ALA A 226 9.47 0.71 0.53
N VAL A 227 10.77 0.83 0.75
CA VAL A 227 11.37 1.66 1.79
C VAL A 227 12.44 2.57 1.18
N ASP A 228 12.58 3.78 1.74
CA ASP A 228 13.71 4.66 1.41
C ASP A 228 14.96 4.19 2.16
N THR A 229 15.75 3.35 1.50
CA THR A 229 16.99 2.79 2.06
C THR A 229 18.10 3.82 2.22
N ALA A 230 18.00 4.99 1.62
CA ALA A 230 18.93 6.09 1.86
C ALA A 230 18.65 6.78 3.20
N MET A 231 17.37 6.92 3.54
CA MET A 231 16.92 7.43 4.83
C MET A 231 17.05 6.36 5.92
N PHE A 232 16.54 5.16 5.71
CA PHE A 232 16.56 4.05 6.66
C PHE A 232 17.79 3.18 6.45
N LYS A 233 18.90 3.54 7.08
CA LYS A 233 20.18 2.83 7.03
C LYS A 233 20.71 2.57 8.44
N PRO A 234 21.49 1.51 8.66
CA PRO A 234 22.09 1.18 9.95
C PRO A 234 22.90 2.34 10.53
N ALA A 235 23.13 2.31 11.86
CA ALA A 235 24.08 3.19 12.51
C ALA A 235 25.51 2.86 12.04
N ALA A 236 26.35 3.89 11.97
CA ALA A 236 27.77 3.70 11.60
C ALA A 236 28.56 2.87 12.64
N LYS A 237 28.16 2.95 13.91
CA LYS A 237 28.75 2.17 15.01
C LYS A 237 27.75 1.12 15.47
N ARG A 238 28.19 -0.11 15.59
CA ARG A 238 27.37 -1.21 16.12
C ARG A 238 27.10 -0.97 17.61
N LEU A 239 25.88 -1.25 18.03
CA LEU A 239 25.50 -1.18 19.44
C LEU A 239 26.22 -2.26 20.27
N SER A 240 26.52 -1.97 21.54
CA SER A 240 26.97 -2.99 22.49
C SER A 240 25.87 -4.05 22.66
N ARG A 241 26.29 -5.28 22.91
CA ARG A 241 25.38 -6.40 23.15
C ARG A 241 25.22 -6.75 24.64
N ASP A 242 25.79 -5.95 25.49
CA ASP A 242 25.65 -6.11 26.95
C ASP A 242 24.19 -5.89 27.38
N GLU A 243 23.49 -5.03 26.66
CA GLU A 243 22.06 -4.79 26.78
C GLU A 243 21.38 -5.01 25.42
N ILE A 244 20.28 -5.75 25.39
CA ILE A 244 19.47 -5.94 24.18
C ILE A 244 18.28 -5.00 24.23
N VAL A 245 18.18 -4.10 23.26
CA VAL A 245 17.07 -3.14 23.12
C VAL A 245 16.09 -3.65 22.08
N ILE A 246 14.82 -3.81 22.50
CA ILE A 246 13.69 -4.15 21.65
C ILE A 246 12.89 -2.89 21.36
N VAL A 247 12.69 -2.55 20.10
CA VAL A 247 11.98 -1.35 19.66
C VAL A 247 10.59 -1.71 19.15
N VAL A 248 9.60 -1.00 19.63
CA VAL A 248 8.22 -1.02 19.12
C VAL A 248 7.89 0.36 18.58
N ILE A 249 7.47 0.47 17.32
CA ILE A 249 6.97 1.73 16.73
C ILE A 249 5.63 1.46 16.07
N SER A 250 4.53 1.90 16.71
CA SER A 250 3.19 1.76 16.16
C SER A 250 2.19 2.69 16.86
N ARG A 251 1.04 2.91 16.22
CA ARG A 251 -0.10 3.52 16.93
C ARG A 251 -0.58 2.59 18.05
N LEU A 252 -0.75 3.11 19.26
CA LEU A 252 -1.17 2.32 20.40
C LEU A 252 -2.70 2.12 20.42
N VAL A 253 -3.17 1.28 19.49
CA VAL A 253 -4.57 0.91 19.30
C VAL A 253 -4.75 -0.62 19.35
N TYR A 254 -5.98 -1.10 19.55
CA TYR A 254 -6.28 -2.53 19.61
C TYR A 254 -5.72 -3.31 18.42
N ARG A 255 -5.98 -2.84 17.18
CA ARG A 255 -5.56 -3.53 15.96
C ARG A 255 -4.04 -3.66 15.79
N LYS A 256 -3.27 -2.81 16.48
CA LYS A 256 -1.79 -2.88 16.52
C LYS A 256 -1.26 -3.71 17.67
N GLY A 257 -2.13 -4.43 18.38
CA GLY A 257 -1.75 -5.38 19.41
C GLY A 257 -1.17 -4.74 20.67
N ALA A 258 -1.61 -3.51 21.01
CA ALA A 258 -1.15 -2.86 22.25
C ALA A 258 -1.49 -3.69 23.50
N ASP A 259 -2.63 -4.38 23.50
CA ASP A 259 -3.01 -5.27 24.61
C ASP A 259 -2.10 -6.52 24.69
N LEU A 260 -1.62 -7.03 23.55
CA LEU A 260 -0.63 -8.11 23.49
C LEU A 260 0.71 -7.68 24.11
N LEU A 261 1.15 -6.44 23.86
CA LEU A 261 2.37 -5.90 24.48
C LEU A 261 2.29 -5.80 26.00
N VAL A 262 1.11 -5.52 26.57
CA VAL A 262 0.88 -5.46 28.02
C VAL A 262 1.20 -6.78 28.71
N GLU A 263 1.03 -7.91 28.03
CA GLU A 263 1.31 -9.24 28.54
C GLU A 263 2.75 -9.70 28.20
N VAL A 264 3.24 -9.39 27.01
CA VAL A 264 4.56 -9.84 26.52
C VAL A 264 5.72 -9.11 27.23
N ILE A 265 5.64 -7.79 27.38
CA ILE A 265 6.76 -6.98 27.89
C ILE A 265 7.18 -7.40 29.30
N PRO A 266 6.26 -7.54 30.29
CA PRO A 266 6.65 -7.93 31.64
C PRO A 266 7.32 -9.32 31.69
N GLU A 267 6.81 -10.27 30.92
CA GLU A 267 7.33 -11.63 30.90
C GLU A 267 8.73 -11.69 30.29
N VAL A 268 8.97 -10.96 29.20
CA VAL A 268 10.31 -10.85 28.59
C VAL A 268 11.29 -10.17 29.56
N CYS A 269 10.88 -9.09 30.22
CA CYS A 269 11.72 -8.42 31.22
C CYS A 269 12.03 -9.31 32.44
N ARG A 270 11.10 -10.16 32.84
CA ARG A 270 11.29 -11.15 33.90
C ARG A 270 12.31 -12.22 33.51
N LEU A 271 12.22 -12.74 32.29
CA LEU A 271 13.09 -13.81 31.79
C LEU A 271 14.50 -13.32 31.43
N TYR A 272 14.62 -12.06 30.95
CA TYR A 272 15.88 -11.50 30.47
C TYR A 272 16.19 -10.17 31.15
N PRO A 273 16.94 -10.16 32.27
CA PRO A 273 17.30 -8.93 32.97
C PRO A 273 18.08 -7.90 32.18
N PHE A 274 18.73 -8.30 31.09
CA PHE A 274 19.51 -7.44 30.19
C PHE A 274 18.70 -6.93 28.97
N VAL A 275 17.39 -7.21 28.90
CA VAL A 275 16.53 -6.70 27.81
C VAL A 275 15.83 -5.42 28.26
N ARG A 276 15.78 -4.42 27.41
CA ARG A 276 15.04 -3.17 27.56
C ARG A 276 14.12 -2.94 26.37
N PHE A 277 13.02 -2.23 26.59
CA PHE A 277 12.08 -1.84 25.55
C PHE A 277 12.07 -0.33 25.34
N ILE A 278 11.97 0.08 24.04
CA ILE A 278 11.65 1.43 23.63
C ILE A 278 10.33 1.37 22.87
N VAL A 279 9.31 2.04 23.39
CA VAL A 279 7.97 2.06 22.80
C VAL A 279 7.68 3.45 22.27
N GLY A 280 7.75 3.59 20.93
CA GLY A 280 7.39 4.79 20.19
C GLY A 280 5.97 4.66 19.63
N GLY A 281 5.13 5.62 19.98
CA GLY A 281 3.75 5.69 19.50
C GLY A 281 2.81 6.28 20.52
N ASP A 282 1.63 6.64 20.04
CA ASP A 282 0.55 7.18 20.87
C ASP A 282 -0.80 6.57 20.45
N GLY A 283 -1.79 6.72 21.31
CA GLY A 283 -3.15 6.23 21.08
C GLY A 283 -3.90 5.89 22.37
N PRO A 284 -5.17 5.52 22.26
CA PRO A 284 -6.04 5.26 23.42
C PRO A 284 -5.58 4.11 24.33
N LYS A 285 -4.70 3.23 23.84
CA LYS A 285 -4.14 2.12 24.62
C LYS A 285 -2.83 2.47 25.34
N ARG A 286 -2.31 3.68 25.20
CA ARG A 286 -1.08 4.13 25.86
C ARG A 286 -1.17 3.96 27.39
N VAL A 287 -2.28 4.37 27.98
CA VAL A 287 -2.52 4.28 29.43
C VAL A 287 -2.34 2.84 29.94
N ARG A 288 -2.81 1.83 29.17
CA ARG A 288 -2.67 0.42 29.54
C ARG A 288 -1.20 -0.02 29.62
N LEU A 289 -0.34 0.49 28.75
CA LEU A 289 1.11 0.21 28.78
C LEU A 289 1.80 0.96 29.92
N GLU A 290 1.38 2.17 30.24
CA GLU A 290 1.89 2.93 31.39
C GLU A 290 1.48 2.25 32.71
N GLU A 291 0.22 1.82 32.86
CA GLU A 291 -0.26 1.03 34.00
C GLU A 291 0.53 -0.28 34.18
N MET A 292 0.78 -1.00 33.08
CA MET A 292 1.60 -2.21 33.09
C MET A 292 3.01 -1.90 33.56
N ARG A 293 3.65 -0.85 33.07
CA ARG A 293 5.00 -0.44 33.46
C ARG A 293 5.10 -0.15 34.97
N GLU A 294 4.12 0.58 35.50
CA GLU A 294 4.04 0.89 36.94
C GLU A 294 3.80 -0.37 37.77
N LYS A 295 2.81 -1.20 37.40
CA LYS A 295 2.45 -2.43 38.08
C LYS A 295 3.62 -3.41 38.24
N HIS A 296 4.50 -3.49 37.25
CA HIS A 296 5.64 -4.38 37.21
C HIS A 296 6.97 -3.72 37.59
N SER A 297 6.97 -2.44 38.00
CA SER A 297 8.18 -1.66 38.37
C SER A 297 9.23 -1.66 37.23
N LEU A 298 8.79 -1.39 35.98
CA LEU A 298 9.62 -1.46 34.79
C LEU A 298 10.02 -0.08 34.25
N GLN A 299 10.03 0.96 35.09
CA GLN A 299 10.34 2.35 34.69
C GLN A 299 11.72 2.47 34.04
N ASP A 300 12.71 1.75 34.57
CA ASP A 300 14.09 1.74 34.07
C ASP A 300 14.28 0.79 32.86
N ARG A 301 13.28 -0.03 32.54
CA ARG A 301 13.35 -1.08 31.51
C ARG A 301 12.46 -0.81 30.31
N VAL A 302 11.45 0.02 30.46
CA VAL A 302 10.46 0.34 29.42
C VAL A 302 10.37 1.86 29.25
N GLU A 303 10.97 2.35 28.18
CA GLU A 303 10.94 3.76 27.81
C GLU A 303 9.73 4.02 26.90
N MET A 304 8.88 5.01 27.26
CA MET A 304 7.69 5.40 26.51
C MET A 304 7.93 6.76 25.85
N LEU A 305 8.21 6.79 24.54
CA LEU A 305 8.56 8.00 23.78
C LEU A 305 7.34 8.87 23.40
N GLY A 306 6.12 8.29 23.43
CA GLY A 306 4.95 8.95 22.83
C GLY A 306 5.00 8.95 21.30
N ALA A 307 4.26 9.85 20.67
CA ALA A 307 4.22 9.95 19.20
C ALA A 307 5.60 10.35 18.63
N VAL A 308 6.18 9.47 17.82
CA VAL A 308 7.48 9.69 17.18
C VAL A 308 7.27 10.31 15.80
N PRO A 309 7.76 11.53 15.53
CA PRO A 309 7.76 12.11 14.19
C PRO A 309 8.51 11.23 13.19
N HIS A 310 8.01 11.09 11.96
CA HIS A 310 8.61 10.20 10.95
C HIS A 310 10.10 10.47 10.71
N ALA A 311 10.50 11.74 10.72
CA ALA A 311 11.92 12.15 10.61
C ALA A 311 12.82 11.60 11.73
N GLN A 312 12.24 11.23 12.89
CA GLN A 312 12.96 10.69 14.04
C GLN A 312 12.86 9.15 14.13
N VAL A 313 11.99 8.50 13.33
CA VAL A 313 11.78 7.03 13.38
C VAL A 313 13.11 6.30 13.21
N ARG A 314 13.94 6.69 12.24
CA ARG A 314 15.25 6.09 12.03
C ARG A 314 16.13 6.17 13.28
N SER A 315 16.20 7.33 13.96
CA SER A 315 17.04 7.48 15.15
C SER A 315 16.62 6.57 16.28
N VAL A 316 15.32 6.33 16.43
CA VAL A 316 14.77 5.36 17.39
C VAL A 316 15.09 3.92 16.95
N LEU A 317 14.90 3.57 15.69
CA LEU A 317 15.20 2.22 15.20
C LEU A 317 16.66 1.85 15.40
N VAL A 318 17.60 2.73 15.02
CA VAL A 318 19.04 2.43 15.12
C VAL A 318 19.57 2.38 16.56
N SER A 319 18.78 2.76 17.57
CA SER A 319 19.08 2.55 18.99
C SER A 319 18.67 1.15 19.49
N GLY A 320 18.08 0.32 18.64
CA GLY A 320 17.63 -1.02 18.97
C GLY A 320 18.35 -2.14 18.22
N HIS A 321 18.12 -3.36 18.66
CA HIS A 321 18.65 -4.59 18.10
C HIS A 321 17.55 -5.42 17.43
N ILE A 322 16.37 -5.44 18.02
CA ILE A 322 15.19 -6.18 17.59
C ILE A 322 14.05 -5.20 17.41
N PHE A 323 13.33 -5.32 16.31
CA PHE A 323 12.06 -4.64 16.09
C PHE A 323 10.91 -5.59 16.38
N LEU A 324 9.97 -5.18 17.22
CA LEU A 324 8.81 -5.98 17.60
C LEU A 324 7.53 -5.36 17.01
N ASN A 325 6.86 -6.11 16.14
CA ASN A 325 5.52 -5.80 15.62
C ASN A 325 4.49 -6.75 16.23
N SER A 326 3.53 -6.20 16.98
CA SER A 326 2.47 -6.94 17.66
C SER A 326 1.11 -6.85 16.97
N SER A 327 1.04 -6.37 15.73
CA SER A 327 -0.23 -6.10 15.05
C SER A 327 -1.12 -7.33 14.93
N LEU A 328 -2.44 -7.16 15.12
CA LEU A 328 -3.44 -8.23 14.97
C LEU A 328 -3.98 -8.34 13.55
N THR A 329 -3.70 -7.34 12.70
CA THR A 329 -4.08 -7.35 11.28
C THR A 329 -3.21 -6.36 10.51
N GLU A 330 -2.65 -6.78 9.39
CA GLU A 330 -1.80 -5.99 8.51
C GLU A 330 -1.98 -6.41 7.05
N ALA A 331 -2.06 -5.43 6.15
CA ALA A 331 -2.00 -5.71 4.73
C ALA A 331 -0.57 -5.97 4.25
N PHE A 332 0.44 -5.24 4.84
CA PHE A 332 1.84 -5.37 4.47
C PHE A 332 2.82 -4.99 5.60
N CYS A 333 2.63 -3.85 6.28
CA CYS A 333 3.48 -3.31 7.36
C CYS A 333 4.84 -2.72 6.91
N ILE A 334 4.81 -1.46 6.46
CA ILE A 334 6.04 -0.72 6.06
C ILE A 334 7.05 -0.59 7.20
N ALA A 335 6.61 -0.48 8.46
CA ALA A 335 7.51 -0.38 9.62
C ALA A 335 8.48 -1.56 9.74
N ILE A 336 8.08 -2.75 9.28
CA ILE A 336 8.97 -3.91 9.19
C ILE A 336 10.11 -3.67 8.18
N LEU A 337 9.80 -3.06 7.03
CA LEU A 337 10.82 -2.71 6.03
C LEU A 337 11.80 -1.66 6.56
N GLU A 338 11.28 -0.63 7.24
CA GLU A 338 12.06 0.45 7.84
C GLU A 338 13.02 -0.12 8.89
N ALA A 339 12.54 -1.00 9.76
CA ALA A 339 13.35 -1.66 10.78
C ALA A 339 14.42 -2.59 10.17
N ALA A 340 14.04 -3.46 9.24
CA ALA A 340 14.99 -4.36 8.57
C ALA A 340 16.04 -3.58 7.76
N SER A 341 15.64 -2.47 7.12
CA SER A 341 16.56 -1.58 6.42
C SER A 341 17.54 -0.87 7.37
N CYS A 342 17.13 -0.58 8.60
CA CYS A 342 18.02 -0.11 9.66
C CYS A 342 18.91 -1.22 10.26
N GLY A 343 18.74 -2.48 9.83
CA GLY A 343 19.52 -3.63 10.26
C GLY A 343 19.04 -4.32 11.53
N LEU A 344 17.78 -4.08 11.96
CA LEU A 344 17.18 -4.76 13.10
C LEU A 344 16.61 -6.12 12.68
N LEU A 345 16.82 -7.13 13.54
CA LEU A 345 16.08 -8.39 13.40
C LEU A 345 14.61 -8.14 13.77
N THR A 346 13.70 -8.59 12.91
CA THR A 346 12.27 -8.38 13.14
C THR A 346 11.63 -9.59 13.83
N VAL A 347 10.84 -9.32 14.87
CA VAL A 347 9.87 -10.26 15.45
C VAL A 347 8.47 -9.73 15.16
N SER A 348 7.59 -10.55 14.62
CA SER A 348 6.24 -10.09 14.26
C SER A 348 5.20 -11.18 14.42
N THR A 349 3.97 -10.75 14.66
CA THR A 349 2.80 -11.62 14.56
C THR A 349 2.61 -12.12 13.13
N ARG A 350 2.20 -13.38 12.99
CA ARG A 350 1.88 -14.07 11.73
C ARG A 350 0.45 -13.71 11.29
N VAL A 351 0.23 -12.48 10.84
CA VAL A 351 -1.11 -12.00 10.49
C VAL A 351 -1.14 -11.35 9.11
N GLY A 352 -2.22 -11.58 8.37
CA GLY A 352 -2.44 -10.97 7.06
C GLY A 352 -1.28 -11.15 6.10
N GLY A 353 -0.80 -10.05 5.51
CA GLY A 353 0.32 -10.03 4.57
C GLY A 353 1.71 -10.00 5.22
N VAL A 354 1.84 -10.02 6.55
CA VAL A 354 3.16 -9.97 7.23
C VAL A 354 4.10 -11.10 6.82
N PRO A 355 3.63 -12.36 6.66
CA PRO A 355 4.51 -13.45 6.20
C PRO A 355 5.12 -13.24 4.80
N GLU A 356 4.56 -12.34 4.02
CA GLU A 356 5.02 -12.02 2.66
C GLU A 356 6.08 -10.90 2.63
N VAL A 357 6.35 -10.23 3.80
CA VAL A 357 7.14 -8.99 3.84
C VAL A 357 8.63 -9.25 3.80
N LEU A 358 9.13 -10.21 4.55
CA LEU A 358 10.56 -10.51 4.62
C LEU A 358 10.82 -12.00 4.43
N PRO A 359 11.99 -12.39 3.89
CA PRO A 359 12.45 -13.78 3.89
C PRO A 359 12.54 -14.35 5.32
N ASP A 360 12.30 -15.65 5.48
CA ASP A 360 12.25 -16.34 6.77
C ASP A 360 13.50 -16.20 7.65
N ASP A 361 14.64 -15.91 7.06
CA ASP A 361 15.90 -15.67 7.77
C ASP A 361 16.08 -14.22 8.26
N MET A 362 15.18 -13.32 7.88
CA MET A 362 15.19 -11.90 8.29
C MET A 362 14.08 -11.57 9.30
N ILE A 363 13.16 -12.49 9.56
CA ILE A 363 12.00 -12.30 10.44
C ILE A 363 11.73 -13.55 11.28
N VAL A 364 11.33 -13.35 12.53
CA VAL A 364 10.79 -14.41 13.40
C VAL A 364 9.30 -14.18 13.55
N LEU A 365 8.49 -15.11 13.07
CA LEU A 365 7.03 -15.03 13.12
C LEU A 365 6.47 -15.80 14.30
N ALA A 366 5.46 -15.23 14.98
CA ALA A 366 4.70 -15.81 16.06
C ALA A 366 3.19 -15.68 15.83
N GLU A 367 2.41 -16.58 16.38
CA GLU A 367 0.97 -16.36 16.46
C GLU A 367 0.66 -15.16 17.37
N PRO A 368 -0.49 -14.46 17.21
CA PRO A 368 -0.86 -13.32 18.05
C PRO A 368 -1.31 -13.75 19.47
N ASP A 369 -0.42 -14.47 20.13
CA ASP A 369 -0.55 -15.01 21.49
C ASP A 369 0.64 -14.58 22.34
N PRO A 370 0.45 -14.17 23.60
CA PRO A 370 1.54 -13.74 24.47
C PRO A 370 2.66 -14.77 24.63
N GLY A 371 2.32 -16.05 24.81
CA GLY A 371 3.29 -17.13 25.02
C GLY A 371 4.15 -17.35 23.77
N ASP A 372 3.53 -17.38 22.58
CA ASP A 372 4.25 -17.59 21.33
C ASP A 372 5.12 -16.36 20.96
N MET A 373 4.64 -15.15 21.23
CA MET A 373 5.44 -13.92 21.07
C MET A 373 6.67 -13.91 21.97
N VAL A 374 6.55 -14.34 23.24
CA VAL A 374 7.70 -14.49 24.16
C VAL A 374 8.67 -15.53 23.63
N HIS A 375 8.18 -16.67 23.12
CA HIS A 375 9.01 -17.70 22.49
C HIS A 375 9.75 -17.19 21.25
N ALA A 376 9.07 -16.44 20.39
CA ALA A 376 9.69 -15.83 19.22
C ALA A 376 10.77 -14.79 19.59
N ILE A 377 10.55 -13.98 20.63
CA ILE A 377 11.55 -13.05 21.15
C ILE A 377 12.76 -13.82 21.71
N LYS A 378 12.55 -14.91 22.45
CA LYS A 378 13.62 -15.80 22.90
C LYS A 378 14.46 -16.33 21.74
N LYS A 379 13.80 -16.83 20.69
CA LYS A 379 14.47 -17.28 19.46
C LYS A 379 15.27 -16.14 18.82
N ALA A 380 14.68 -14.95 18.69
CA ALA A 380 15.35 -13.79 18.12
C ALA A 380 16.60 -13.40 18.92
N ILE A 381 16.55 -13.39 20.24
CA ILE A 381 17.71 -13.15 21.12
C ILE A 381 18.83 -14.16 20.84
N SER A 382 18.51 -15.44 20.66
CA SER A 382 19.50 -16.48 20.43
C SER A 382 20.20 -16.38 19.07
N ILE A 383 19.50 -15.90 18.03
CA ILE A 383 20.08 -15.76 16.68
C ILE A 383 20.67 -14.37 16.43
N LEU A 384 20.39 -13.39 17.29
CA LEU A 384 20.88 -12.01 17.14
C LEU A 384 22.41 -11.89 16.97
N PRO A 385 23.26 -12.74 17.62
CA PRO A 385 24.72 -12.72 17.37
C PRO A 385 25.12 -12.98 15.93
N MET A 386 24.31 -13.69 15.15
CA MET A 386 24.58 -14.02 13.74
C MET A 386 24.10 -12.94 12.76
N ILE A 387 23.32 -11.97 13.24
CA ILE A 387 22.76 -10.92 12.41
C ILE A 387 23.79 -9.81 12.20
N ASP A 388 24.05 -9.50 10.94
CA ASP A 388 24.84 -8.33 10.53
C ASP A 388 23.90 -7.24 9.96
N PRO A 389 23.81 -6.07 10.62
CA PRO A 389 22.95 -4.99 10.18
C PRO A 389 23.23 -4.49 8.74
N GLN A 390 24.48 -4.51 8.30
CA GLN A 390 24.83 -4.04 6.97
C GLN A 390 24.42 -5.05 5.88
N VAL A 391 24.55 -6.35 6.17
CA VAL A 391 24.05 -7.41 5.29
C VAL A 391 22.53 -7.32 5.13
N MET A 392 21.81 -7.13 6.25
CA MET A 392 20.34 -6.91 6.24
C MET A 392 19.99 -5.72 5.35
N HIS A 393 20.63 -4.58 5.55
CA HIS A 393 20.38 -3.37 4.77
C HIS A 393 20.64 -3.57 3.27
N ASN A 394 21.74 -4.22 2.90
CA ASN A 394 22.08 -4.49 1.50
C ASN A 394 21.04 -5.40 0.83
N ARG A 395 20.52 -6.38 1.56
CA ARG A 395 19.41 -7.22 1.08
C ARG A 395 18.14 -6.42 0.87
N MET A 396 17.80 -5.51 1.79
CA MET A 396 16.63 -4.64 1.67
C MET A 396 16.67 -3.75 0.42
N LYS A 397 17.85 -3.23 0.05
CA LYS A 397 18.03 -2.48 -1.20
C LYS A 397 17.69 -3.29 -2.45
N GLY A 398 17.96 -4.60 -2.44
CA GLY A 398 17.64 -5.49 -3.56
C GLY A 398 16.18 -5.95 -3.59
N LEU A 399 15.50 -5.97 -2.44
CA LEU A 399 14.14 -6.48 -2.33
C LEU A 399 13.07 -5.41 -2.54
N TYR A 400 13.32 -4.18 -2.07
CA TYR A 400 12.30 -3.14 -1.95
C TYR A 400 12.82 -1.78 -2.40
N ASP A 401 12.60 -1.47 -3.67
CA ASP A 401 12.95 -0.19 -4.28
C ASP A 401 11.71 0.55 -4.82
N TRP A 402 11.57 1.81 -4.50
CA TRP A 402 10.48 2.65 -4.99
C TRP A 402 10.49 2.83 -6.52
N HIS A 403 11.66 2.75 -7.15
CA HIS A 403 11.77 2.82 -8.60
C HIS A 403 11.16 1.57 -9.27
N ASP A 404 11.38 0.38 -8.69
CA ASP A 404 10.71 -0.85 -9.14
C ASP A 404 9.19 -0.78 -8.95
N VAL A 405 8.74 -0.29 -7.79
CA VAL A 405 7.29 -0.06 -7.54
C VAL A 405 6.70 0.85 -8.61
N ALA A 406 7.37 1.95 -8.96
CA ALA A 406 6.90 2.87 -9.98
C ALA A 406 6.85 2.22 -11.37
N LYS A 407 7.89 1.49 -11.78
CA LYS A 407 7.91 0.75 -13.06
C LYS A 407 6.81 -0.30 -13.16
N ARG A 408 6.58 -1.06 -12.10
CA ARG A 408 5.48 -2.05 -12.05
C ARG A 408 4.12 -1.36 -12.11
N THR A 409 3.99 -0.18 -11.49
CA THR A 409 2.77 0.63 -11.55
C THR A 409 2.54 1.21 -12.95
N GLU A 410 3.61 1.62 -13.67
CA GLU A 410 3.51 2.02 -15.09
C GLU A 410 2.88 0.92 -15.96
N ILE A 411 3.25 -0.35 -15.74
CA ILE A 411 2.67 -1.48 -16.47
C ILE A 411 1.15 -1.57 -16.22
N VAL A 412 0.71 -1.32 -14.99
CA VAL A 412 -0.73 -1.30 -14.67
C VAL A 412 -1.44 -0.14 -15.33
N TYR A 413 -0.81 1.04 -15.38
CA TYR A 413 -1.35 2.22 -16.06
C TYR A 413 -1.48 2.01 -17.57
N ASP A 414 -0.44 1.47 -18.21
CA ASP A 414 -0.46 1.12 -19.64
C ASP A 414 -1.61 0.15 -19.94
N ARG A 415 -1.74 -0.92 -19.14
CA ARG A 415 -2.87 -1.85 -19.28
C ARG A 415 -4.23 -1.18 -19.07
N ALA A 416 -4.34 -0.27 -18.09
CA ALA A 416 -5.58 0.46 -17.86
C ALA A 416 -5.95 1.35 -19.05
N LEU A 417 -4.98 2.05 -19.62
CA LEU A 417 -5.20 2.96 -20.77
C LEU A 417 -5.57 2.20 -22.04
N LYS A 418 -4.99 1.02 -22.27
CA LYS A 418 -5.31 0.13 -23.40
C LYS A 418 -6.68 -0.56 -23.29
N CYS A 419 -7.32 -0.58 -22.13
CA CYS A 419 -8.67 -1.12 -21.98
C CYS A 419 -9.67 -0.29 -22.81
N THR A 420 -10.61 -0.95 -23.47
CA THR A 420 -11.71 -0.27 -24.17
C THR A 420 -12.60 0.51 -23.20
N ASN A 421 -13.14 1.64 -23.64
CA ASN A 421 -14.14 2.35 -22.86
C ASN A 421 -15.47 1.60 -22.95
N GLN A 422 -16.11 1.41 -21.80
CA GLN A 422 -17.39 0.74 -21.70
C GLN A 422 -18.53 1.75 -21.85
N SER A 423 -19.58 1.33 -22.51
CA SER A 423 -20.82 2.09 -22.59
C SER A 423 -21.48 2.22 -21.20
N LEU A 424 -22.34 3.22 -21.02
CA LEU A 424 -23.10 3.38 -19.79
C LEU A 424 -23.89 2.10 -19.43
N LEU A 425 -24.50 1.45 -20.41
CA LEU A 425 -25.30 0.23 -20.20
C LEU A 425 -24.44 -0.94 -19.71
N GLU A 426 -23.25 -1.15 -20.28
CA GLU A 426 -22.31 -2.17 -19.81
C GLU A 426 -21.85 -1.90 -18.37
N ARG A 427 -21.60 -0.65 -18.04
CA ARG A 427 -21.24 -0.23 -16.67
C ARG A 427 -22.41 -0.51 -15.70
N LEU A 428 -23.63 -0.10 -16.05
CA LEU A 428 -24.82 -0.35 -15.23
C LEU A 428 -25.07 -1.85 -15.00
N SER A 429 -24.81 -2.70 -16.00
CA SER A 429 -24.97 -4.16 -15.83
C SER A 429 -24.05 -4.73 -14.74
N ARG A 430 -22.83 -4.18 -14.60
CA ARG A 430 -21.90 -4.58 -13.51
C ARG A 430 -22.41 -4.14 -12.15
N TYR A 431 -22.94 -2.95 -12.04
CA TYR A 431 -23.53 -2.48 -10.78
C TYR A 431 -24.73 -3.34 -10.37
N LEU A 432 -25.58 -3.74 -11.33
CA LEU A 432 -26.71 -4.65 -11.06
C LEU A 432 -26.27 -5.98 -10.48
N SER A 433 -25.09 -6.50 -10.87
CA SER A 433 -24.56 -7.75 -10.34
C SER A 433 -24.13 -7.69 -8.86
N CYS A 434 -24.01 -6.48 -8.27
CA CYS A 434 -23.63 -6.29 -6.87
C CYS A 434 -24.73 -6.66 -5.86
N GLY A 435 -25.88 -7.12 -6.32
CA GLY A 435 -26.99 -7.58 -5.50
C GLY A 435 -28.35 -6.99 -5.89
N SER A 436 -29.43 -7.66 -5.54
CA SER A 436 -30.79 -7.34 -6.01
C SER A 436 -31.29 -5.94 -5.62
N TRP A 437 -30.95 -5.47 -4.41
CA TRP A 437 -31.28 -4.11 -3.93
C TRP A 437 -30.11 -3.14 -4.09
N ALA A 438 -28.92 -3.53 -3.62
CA ALA A 438 -27.75 -2.70 -3.70
C ALA A 438 -27.39 -2.34 -5.14
N GLY A 439 -27.47 -3.31 -6.07
CA GLY A 439 -27.19 -3.05 -7.48
C GLY A 439 -28.14 -2.02 -8.11
N LYS A 440 -29.43 -2.05 -7.77
CA LYS A 440 -30.40 -1.03 -8.25
C LYS A 440 -30.08 0.35 -7.72
N LEU A 441 -29.73 0.43 -6.41
CA LEU A 441 -29.31 1.69 -5.80
C LEU A 441 -28.03 2.23 -6.44
N PHE A 442 -27.06 1.36 -6.69
CA PHE A 442 -25.82 1.73 -7.36
C PHE A 442 -26.05 2.24 -8.78
N CYS A 443 -26.93 1.59 -9.54
CA CYS A 443 -27.34 2.10 -10.86
C CYS A 443 -28.00 3.48 -10.77
N LEU A 444 -28.88 3.70 -9.79
CA LEU A 444 -29.49 5.00 -9.59
C LEU A 444 -28.46 6.09 -9.30
N VAL A 445 -27.48 5.82 -8.42
CA VAL A 445 -26.37 6.73 -8.11
C VAL A 445 -25.59 7.06 -9.37
N MET A 446 -25.27 6.06 -10.20
CA MET A 446 -24.50 6.27 -11.44
C MET A 446 -25.28 7.01 -12.51
N ILE A 447 -26.59 6.78 -12.61
CA ILE A 447 -27.44 7.54 -13.55
C ILE A 447 -27.52 9.01 -13.14
N ILE A 448 -27.69 9.30 -11.85
CA ILE A 448 -27.70 10.68 -11.33
C ILE A 448 -26.35 11.35 -11.60
N ASP A 449 -25.23 10.67 -11.31
CA ASP A 449 -23.89 11.19 -11.59
C ASP A 449 -23.68 11.52 -13.07
N PHE A 450 -24.14 10.65 -13.95
CA PHE A 450 -24.11 10.87 -15.41
C PHE A 450 -24.94 12.08 -15.82
N LEU A 451 -26.17 12.22 -15.29
CA LEU A 451 -27.04 13.37 -15.61
C LEU A 451 -26.45 14.68 -15.09
N LEU A 452 -25.92 14.70 -13.87
CA LEU A 452 -25.25 15.88 -13.31
C LEU A 452 -24.01 16.26 -14.12
N TRP A 453 -23.19 15.29 -14.53
CA TRP A 453 -22.07 15.56 -15.43
C TRP A 453 -22.52 16.15 -16.76
N ARG A 454 -23.59 15.62 -17.37
CA ARG A 454 -24.16 16.17 -18.64
C ARG A 454 -24.66 17.60 -18.43
N LEU A 455 -25.31 17.91 -17.33
CA LEU A 455 -25.74 19.26 -16.98
C LEU A 455 -24.56 20.21 -16.79
N LEU A 456 -23.51 19.77 -16.10
CA LEU A 456 -22.29 20.55 -15.95
C LEU A 456 -21.60 20.80 -17.29
N GLN A 457 -21.62 19.83 -18.21
CA GLN A 457 -21.05 19.99 -19.55
C GLN A 457 -21.82 21.03 -20.37
N LEU A 458 -23.14 21.12 -20.22
CA LEU A 458 -23.96 22.13 -20.87
C LEU A 458 -23.74 23.52 -20.25
N TRP A 459 -23.65 23.61 -18.93
CA TRP A 459 -23.46 24.88 -18.22
C TRP A 459 -22.06 25.44 -18.37
N GLN A 460 -21.05 24.63 -18.20
CA GLN A 460 -19.64 24.97 -18.33
C GLN A 460 -18.93 23.94 -19.24
N PRO A 461 -18.94 24.11 -20.56
CA PRO A 461 -18.23 23.24 -21.47
C PRO A 461 -16.75 23.07 -21.10
N ALA A 462 -16.16 21.91 -21.39
CA ALA A 462 -14.77 21.60 -21.04
C ALA A 462 -13.79 22.61 -21.68
N GLU A 463 -14.12 23.09 -22.87
CA GLU A 463 -13.33 24.07 -23.65
C GLU A 463 -13.23 25.45 -22.97
N ARG A 464 -14.12 25.75 -22.01
CA ARG A 464 -14.06 26.98 -21.20
C ARG A 464 -13.21 26.85 -19.94
N ILE A 465 -12.75 25.65 -19.62
CA ILE A 465 -11.86 25.41 -18.48
C ILE A 465 -10.43 25.67 -18.95
N GLU A 466 -9.79 26.67 -18.36
CA GLU A 466 -8.40 27.00 -18.67
C GLU A 466 -7.46 25.84 -18.35
N GLU A 467 -6.66 25.45 -19.34
CA GLU A 467 -5.62 24.44 -19.17
C GLU A 467 -4.39 25.05 -18.51
N VAL A 468 -3.77 24.29 -17.60
CA VAL A 468 -2.56 24.72 -16.93
C VAL A 468 -1.35 24.21 -17.72
N PRO A 469 -0.35 25.07 -18.02
CA PRO A 469 0.90 24.63 -18.63
C PRO A 469 1.61 23.63 -17.70
N ASP A 470 2.32 22.68 -18.31
CA ASP A 470 3.12 21.73 -17.54
C ASP A 470 4.27 22.47 -16.84
N PHE A 471 4.50 22.13 -15.58
CA PHE A 471 5.65 22.62 -14.84
C PHE A 471 6.92 21.99 -15.45
N THR A 472 7.75 22.82 -16.10
CA THR A 472 9.09 22.43 -16.52
C THR A 472 10.05 22.79 -15.39
N MET A 473 10.70 21.80 -14.78
CA MET A 473 11.87 22.10 -13.97
C MET A 473 12.94 22.64 -14.92
N PHE A 474 13.35 23.89 -14.73
CA PHE A 474 14.55 24.38 -15.38
C PHE A 474 15.71 23.54 -14.84
N HIS A 475 16.35 22.74 -15.67
CA HIS A 475 17.67 22.24 -15.37
C HIS A 475 18.60 23.45 -15.27
N ASP A 476 19.30 23.59 -14.16
CA ASP A 476 20.29 24.65 -13.89
C ASP A 476 21.51 24.58 -14.83
N GLU A 477 21.36 24.18 -16.07
CA GLU A 477 22.45 24.18 -17.08
C GLU A 477 22.64 25.54 -17.77
N ASP A 478 21.76 26.53 -17.56
CA ASP A 478 21.84 27.83 -18.21
C ASP A 478 22.45 28.96 -17.34
N CYS A 479 22.96 28.65 -16.14
CA CYS A 479 23.69 29.63 -15.30
C CYS A 479 25.19 29.76 -15.62
N SER A 480 25.67 29.23 -16.75
CA SER A 480 27.05 29.38 -17.20
C SER A 480 27.13 30.13 -18.54
N ARG A 481 26.64 31.37 -18.58
CA ARG A 481 27.10 32.35 -19.56
C ARG A 481 27.41 33.67 -18.86
N PRO A 482 28.58 34.24 -19.17
CA PRO A 482 29.20 35.36 -18.48
C PRO A 482 28.44 36.66 -18.57
#